data_894e0248022627dcd9e4aae541ac261a
#
_entry.id   894e0248022627dcd9e4aae541ac261a
#
_cell.length_a   1.000
_cell.length_b   1.000
_cell.length_c   1.000
_cell.angle_alpha   90.00
_cell.angle_beta   90.00
_cell.angle_gamma   90.00
#
_symmetry.space_group_name_H-M   'P 1'
#
loop_
_entity.id
_entity.type
_entity.pdbx_description
1 polymer ?
#
loop_
_entity_poly.entity_id
_entity_poly.type
_entity_poly.pdbx_seq_one_letter_code
_entity_poly.pdbx_strand_id
1 'polypeptide(L)'
;MERINYSSWNRLSLSVSNLKLDKENPRIPAYISTRTTEEIFSYLFEYEKIDRLAEKIVEKGFISHDPIYVIKEKKSYVVVEGNRRVSALKCLLDPALVPSLSKKRKFEKLKNKLGQDLIEKIDVIVAPSRIEVQNVLFELHAEGKLQWNRQQKNQFIASIGVNSNESIEEIAARFNVKPSEIQDAVQEYYLERYFTELKLPTDIEEKALNVNFGISIMSRLVNCSFFKSLTGFKLEKGKLQTAISKYKFDYLLRNFIIDIVNKEIDSRKLNKTVDIEKYIQRIYEKISDEESDETVDFSPKIIKSQSVNAKSQSVSKSKKTVKFLIPREKQYQTGLHKLDLLIEEAQSMLLDVHKTASALLLRTILELTTVRVFDINNSKKLCLNDNGRIKNLSNNLSTLTKKREWFQNQAYLSDLVRFISSNNSDWNSLDSLNRYAHGEYTLPDKNVLQAVWLITEPLIEMCCSKDI
;
A
#
# COMPACT_ATOMS: atom_id res chain seq x y z
N MET A 1 23.49 32.05 1.84
CA MET A 1 22.04 31.85 1.62
C MET A 1 21.29 33.05 2.13
N GLU A 2 20.45 33.66 1.29
CA GLU A 2 19.52 34.67 1.79
C GLU A 2 18.52 34.04 2.76
N ARG A 3 18.24 34.76 3.85
CA ARG A 3 17.23 34.29 4.82
C ARG A 3 15.85 34.34 4.20
N ILE A 4 15.14 33.22 4.17
CA ILE A 4 13.77 33.15 3.66
C ILE A 4 12.86 33.96 4.62
N ASN A 5 12.13 34.92 4.07
CA ASN A 5 11.17 35.69 4.83
C ASN A 5 9.79 35.00 4.74
N TYR A 6 9.53 34.08 5.63
CA TYR A 6 8.24 33.33 5.69
C TYR A 6 7.04 34.23 5.96
N SER A 7 7.21 35.40 6.58
CA SER A 7 6.12 36.35 6.86
C SER A 7 5.60 37.06 5.60
N SER A 8 6.39 37.04 4.51
CA SER A 8 5.97 37.61 3.23
C SER A 8 5.11 36.69 2.38
N TRP A 9 4.94 35.43 2.78
CA TRP A 9 4.14 34.47 2.03
C TRP A 9 2.65 34.81 2.09
N ASN A 10 1.97 34.71 0.94
CA ASN A 10 0.57 35.07 0.82
C ASN A 10 -0.32 34.17 1.70
N ARG A 11 -1.27 34.79 2.38
CA ARG A 11 -2.32 34.08 3.12
C ARG A 11 -3.63 34.18 2.34
N LEU A 12 -4.28 33.03 2.13
CA LEU A 12 -5.54 32.95 1.39
C LEU A 12 -6.52 32.10 2.17
N SER A 13 -7.81 32.46 2.09
CA SER A 13 -8.90 31.61 2.56
C SER A 13 -9.40 30.78 1.38
N LEU A 14 -9.17 29.45 1.42
CA LEU A 14 -9.47 28.55 0.31
C LEU A 14 -10.52 27.51 0.71
N SER A 15 -11.37 27.15 -0.27
CA SER A 15 -12.33 26.06 -0.09
C SER A 15 -11.59 24.72 0.13
N VAL A 16 -11.96 24.01 1.19
CA VAL A 16 -11.41 22.69 1.54
C VAL A 16 -11.57 21.69 0.40
N SER A 17 -12.70 21.72 -0.31
CA SER A 17 -12.96 20.82 -1.44
C SER A 17 -11.97 21.02 -2.60
N ASN A 18 -11.51 22.24 -2.84
CA ASN A 18 -10.61 22.59 -3.93
C ASN A 18 -9.12 22.30 -3.63
N LEU A 19 -8.78 22.02 -2.37
CA LEU A 19 -7.42 21.67 -1.98
C LEU A 19 -7.10 20.24 -2.42
N LYS A 20 -5.95 20.03 -3.04
CA LYS A 20 -5.44 18.69 -3.38
C LYS A 20 -4.49 18.20 -2.31
N LEU A 21 -4.56 16.91 -1.98
CA LEU A 21 -3.59 16.28 -1.10
C LEU A 21 -2.28 16.07 -1.84
N ASP A 22 -1.18 16.20 -1.11
CA ASP A 22 0.16 16.04 -1.66
C ASP A 22 0.46 14.57 -1.97
N LYS A 23 0.72 14.29 -3.23
CA LYS A 23 1.15 12.96 -3.69
C LYS A 23 2.59 12.63 -3.26
N GLU A 24 3.39 13.64 -2.97
CA GLU A 24 4.77 13.50 -2.50
C GLU A 24 4.87 13.53 -0.96
N ASN A 25 3.74 13.46 -0.27
CA ASN A 25 3.69 13.49 1.19
C ASN A 25 4.58 12.39 1.79
N PRO A 26 5.61 12.74 2.60
CA PRO A 26 6.55 11.79 3.17
C PRO A 26 5.91 10.77 4.12
N ARG A 27 4.71 11.07 4.66
CA ARG A 27 3.97 10.12 5.49
C ARG A 27 3.46 8.91 4.73
N ILE A 28 3.32 9.03 3.40
CA ILE A 28 2.86 7.95 2.54
C ILE A 28 4.07 7.17 2.05
N PRO A 29 4.18 5.87 2.37
CA PRO A 29 5.32 5.06 1.99
C PRO A 29 5.58 5.08 0.49
N ALA A 30 6.86 5.03 0.13
CA ALA A 30 7.29 5.10 -1.26
C ALA A 30 6.86 3.89 -2.10
N TYR A 31 6.53 2.75 -1.48
CA TYR A 31 6.03 1.57 -2.18
C TYR A 31 4.59 1.72 -2.69
N ILE A 32 3.82 2.69 -2.18
CA ILE A 32 2.51 3.06 -2.74
C ILE A 32 2.76 3.83 -4.04
N SER A 33 2.78 3.11 -5.16
CA SER A 33 3.33 3.57 -6.44
C SER A 33 2.44 4.58 -7.17
N THR A 34 1.11 4.45 -7.12
CA THR A 34 0.21 5.29 -7.91
C THR A 34 -0.25 6.54 -7.19
N ARG A 35 -0.26 6.51 -5.85
CA ARG A 35 -0.66 7.64 -4.99
C ARG A 35 -1.91 8.37 -5.50
N THR A 36 -2.95 7.60 -5.80
CA THR A 36 -4.27 8.16 -6.11
C THR A 36 -4.84 8.82 -4.86
N THR A 37 -5.85 9.66 -5.03
CA THR A 37 -6.53 10.30 -3.89
C THR A 37 -7.09 9.26 -2.92
N GLU A 38 -7.66 8.18 -3.44
CA GLU A 38 -8.24 7.08 -2.67
C GLU A 38 -7.17 6.33 -1.85
N GLU A 39 -6.01 6.07 -2.43
CA GLU A 39 -4.90 5.43 -1.72
C GLU A 39 -4.35 6.32 -0.61
N ILE A 40 -4.21 7.61 -0.87
CA ILE A 40 -3.80 8.59 0.13
C ILE A 40 -4.79 8.60 1.29
N PHE A 41 -6.09 8.69 1.02
CA PHE A 41 -7.12 8.64 2.06
C PHE A 41 -7.08 7.32 2.83
N SER A 42 -7.01 6.18 2.15
CA SER A 42 -6.97 4.86 2.79
C SER A 42 -5.78 4.75 3.75
N TYR A 43 -4.60 5.16 3.31
CA TYR A 43 -3.40 5.16 4.14
C TYR A 43 -3.54 6.08 5.37
N LEU A 44 -3.98 7.31 5.17
CA LEU A 44 -4.15 8.28 6.26
C LEU A 44 -5.20 7.81 7.29
N PHE A 45 -6.26 7.15 6.84
CA PHE A 45 -7.26 6.57 7.74
C PHE A 45 -6.71 5.42 8.58
N GLU A 46 -5.88 4.58 8.00
CA GLU A 46 -5.35 3.40 8.67
C GLU A 46 -4.24 3.74 9.65
N TYR A 47 -3.28 4.56 9.22
CA TYR A 47 -2.05 4.80 9.97
C TYR A 47 -2.01 6.16 10.68
N GLU A 48 -2.74 7.18 10.20
CA GLU A 48 -2.65 8.55 10.70
C GLU A 48 -3.87 9.01 11.52
N LYS A 49 -4.77 8.08 11.87
CA LYS A 49 -5.90 8.28 12.80
C LYS A 49 -6.79 9.48 12.43
N ILE A 50 -7.14 9.61 11.16
CA ILE A 50 -7.98 10.69 10.64
C ILE A 50 -9.34 10.75 11.32
N ASP A 51 -9.93 9.60 11.64
CA ASP A 51 -11.21 9.49 12.32
C ASP A 51 -11.21 10.14 13.70
N ARG A 52 -10.15 9.91 14.49
CA ARG A 52 -9.99 10.56 15.80
C ARG A 52 -9.79 12.08 15.70
N LEU A 53 -9.10 12.52 14.63
CA LEU A 53 -8.91 13.94 14.37
C LEU A 53 -10.23 14.61 14.00
N ALA A 54 -11.06 13.96 13.17
CA ALA A 54 -12.38 14.45 12.82
C ALA A 54 -13.31 14.57 14.05
N GLU A 55 -13.29 13.57 14.95
CA GLU A 55 -14.03 13.63 16.22
C GLU A 55 -13.63 14.86 17.04
N LYS A 56 -12.32 15.10 17.20
CA LYS A 56 -11.82 16.27 17.93
C LYS A 56 -12.24 17.59 17.28
N ILE A 57 -12.26 17.66 15.95
CA ILE A 57 -12.73 18.84 15.22
C ILE A 57 -14.21 19.09 15.52
N VAL A 58 -15.03 18.04 15.55
CA VAL A 58 -16.46 18.14 15.84
C VAL A 58 -16.74 18.53 17.30
N GLU A 59 -15.90 18.06 18.22
CA GLU A 59 -16.08 18.33 19.66
C GLU A 59 -15.54 19.69 20.10
N LYS A 60 -14.41 20.13 19.53
CA LYS A 60 -13.64 21.28 20.02
C LYS A 60 -13.50 22.40 19.00
N GLY A 61 -14.08 22.24 17.81
CA GLY A 61 -13.82 23.11 16.67
C GLY A 61 -12.49 22.84 15.97
N PHE A 62 -12.32 23.46 14.82
CA PHE A 62 -11.06 23.40 14.07
C PHE A 62 -10.06 24.40 14.65
N ILE A 63 -9.05 23.88 15.33
CA ILE A 63 -8.02 24.72 15.93
C ILE A 63 -6.85 24.81 14.94
N SER A 64 -6.61 26.01 14.42
CA SER A 64 -5.51 26.30 13.51
C SER A 64 -4.26 26.77 14.26
N HIS A 65 -3.72 25.92 15.16
CA HIS A 65 -2.47 26.26 15.88
C HIS A 65 -1.28 26.27 14.93
N ASP A 66 -1.23 25.30 14.02
CA ASP A 66 -0.17 25.20 13.04
C ASP A 66 -0.73 25.57 11.67
N PRO A 67 -0.07 26.48 10.93
CA PRO A 67 -0.51 26.87 9.62
C PRO A 67 -0.63 25.67 8.67
N ILE A 68 -1.57 25.76 7.72
CA ILE A 68 -1.63 24.85 6.59
C ILE A 68 -0.85 25.49 5.46
N TYR A 69 0.19 24.79 4.97
CA TYR A 69 0.99 25.27 3.85
C TYR A 69 0.56 24.60 2.57
N VAL A 70 0.38 25.42 1.53
CA VAL A 70 0.04 24.97 0.18
C VAL A 70 1.02 25.52 -0.83
N ILE A 71 1.18 24.84 -1.95
CA ILE A 71 1.85 25.35 -3.13
C ILE A 71 0.86 25.44 -4.28
N LYS A 72 1.07 26.40 -5.19
CA LYS A 72 0.25 26.53 -6.40
C LYS A 72 0.84 25.67 -7.50
N GLU A 73 0.12 24.64 -7.92
CA GLU A 73 0.47 23.81 -9.08
C GLU A 73 -0.58 24.01 -10.18
N LYS A 74 -0.17 24.64 -11.29
CA LYS A 74 -1.07 24.98 -12.40
C LYS A 74 -2.27 25.81 -11.92
N LYS A 75 -3.48 25.25 -11.98
CA LYS A 75 -4.74 25.88 -11.53
C LYS A 75 -5.21 25.39 -10.15
N SER A 76 -4.41 24.64 -9.41
CA SER A 76 -4.80 24.00 -8.15
C SER A 76 -3.83 24.36 -7.03
N TYR A 77 -4.31 24.24 -5.79
CA TYR A 77 -3.48 24.32 -4.60
C TYR A 77 -3.27 22.93 -4.02
N VAL A 78 -2.01 22.57 -3.80
CA VAL A 78 -1.60 21.28 -3.23
C VAL A 78 -1.15 21.50 -1.77
N VAL A 79 -1.70 20.73 -0.86
CA VAL A 79 -1.40 20.82 0.57
C VAL A 79 -0.11 20.11 0.88
N VAL A 80 0.98 20.84 1.14
CA VAL A 80 2.28 20.29 1.51
C VAL A 80 2.40 20.04 3.00
N GLU A 81 1.73 20.86 3.83
CA GLU A 81 1.60 20.64 5.27
C GLU A 81 0.13 20.80 5.72
N GLY A 82 -0.28 19.91 6.62
CA GLY A 82 -1.67 19.85 7.11
C GLY A 82 -2.53 18.84 6.36
N ASN A 83 -1.94 17.92 5.60
CA ASN A 83 -2.66 16.89 4.83
C ASN A 83 -3.65 16.10 5.71
N ARG A 84 -3.29 15.71 6.94
CA ARG A 84 -4.18 15.03 7.88
C ARG A 84 -5.41 15.88 8.23
N ARG A 85 -5.19 17.17 8.54
CA ARG A 85 -6.27 18.12 8.91
C ARG A 85 -7.20 18.35 7.73
N VAL A 86 -6.66 18.59 6.55
CA VAL A 86 -7.44 18.78 5.33
C VAL A 86 -8.20 17.50 4.95
N SER A 87 -7.59 16.31 5.11
CA SER A 87 -8.29 15.05 4.88
C SER A 87 -9.48 14.86 5.82
N ALA A 88 -9.33 15.17 7.12
CA ALA A 88 -10.43 15.10 8.09
C ALA A 88 -11.57 16.04 7.70
N LEU A 89 -11.26 17.29 7.34
CA LEU A 89 -12.26 18.27 6.88
C LEU A 89 -12.95 17.84 5.61
N LYS A 90 -12.21 17.34 4.61
CA LYS A 90 -12.80 16.82 3.36
C LYS A 90 -13.79 15.70 3.62
N CYS A 91 -13.45 14.76 4.50
CA CYS A 91 -14.34 13.66 4.84
C CYS A 91 -15.53 14.08 5.71
N LEU A 92 -15.42 15.16 6.49
CA LEU A 92 -16.57 15.76 7.19
C LEU A 92 -17.52 16.46 6.20
N LEU A 93 -16.98 17.12 5.17
CA LEU A 93 -17.78 17.76 4.11
C LEU A 93 -18.43 16.71 3.20
N ASP A 94 -17.65 15.73 2.78
CA ASP A 94 -18.07 14.63 1.91
C ASP A 94 -17.71 13.25 2.49
N PRO A 95 -18.59 12.62 3.27
CA PRO A 95 -18.38 11.28 3.80
C PRO A 95 -18.20 10.19 2.74
N ALA A 96 -18.54 10.44 1.45
CA ALA A 96 -18.31 9.48 0.38
C ALA A 96 -16.82 9.20 0.14
N LEU A 97 -15.94 10.14 0.49
CA LEU A 97 -14.48 9.99 0.41
C LEU A 97 -13.89 8.99 1.44
N VAL A 98 -14.68 8.59 2.44
CA VAL A 98 -14.20 7.69 3.51
C VAL A 98 -14.09 6.26 2.97
N PRO A 99 -12.93 5.60 3.09
CA PRO A 99 -12.66 4.30 2.44
C PRO A 99 -13.49 3.12 2.97
N SER A 100 -13.99 3.20 4.20
CA SER A 100 -14.68 2.10 4.89
C SER A 100 -16.14 2.46 5.19
N LEU A 101 -17.08 1.58 4.86
CA LEU A 101 -18.51 1.78 5.12
C LEU A 101 -18.83 2.06 6.60
N SER A 102 -18.19 1.33 7.52
CA SER A 102 -18.39 1.56 8.95
C SER A 102 -17.93 2.95 9.39
N LYS A 103 -16.76 3.39 8.89
CA LYS A 103 -16.22 4.72 9.14
C LYS A 103 -17.03 5.79 8.38
N LYS A 104 -17.54 5.51 7.20
CA LYS A 104 -18.43 6.41 6.45
C LYS A 104 -19.67 6.77 7.27
N ARG A 105 -20.38 5.79 7.81
CA ARG A 105 -21.53 6.04 8.71
C ARG A 105 -21.17 6.89 9.93
N LYS A 106 -19.96 6.69 10.48
CA LYS A 106 -19.43 7.53 11.56
C LYS A 106 -19.28 8.97 11.10
N PHE A 107 -18.70 9.20 9.92
CA PHE A 107 -18.52 10.55 9.37
C PHE A 107 -19.84 11.22 8.98
N GLU A 108 -20.83 10.46 8.51
CA GLU A 108 -22.19 10.97 8.30
C GLU A 108 -22.81 11.47 9.62
N LYS A 109 -22.66 10.73 10.72
CA LYS A 109 -23.11 11.19 12.05
C LYS A 109 -22.33 12.42 12.53
N LEU A 110 -21.02 12.47 12.31
CA LEU A 110 -20.20 13.63 12.68
C LEU A 110 -20.58 14.86 11.85
N LYS A 111 -20.82 14.72 10.56
CA LYS A 111 -21.32 15.79 9.68
C LYS A 111 -22.67 16.32 10.16
N ASN A 112 -23.60 15.43 10.48
CA ASN A 112 -24.92 15.84 10.99
C ASN A 112 -24.83 16.55 12.34
N LYS A 113 -23.86 16.17 13.19
CA LYS A 113 -23.60 16.85 14.48
C LYS A 113 -23.06 18.27 14.28
N LEU A 114 -22.25 18.52 13.25
CA LEU A 114 -21.79 19.87 12.89
C LEU A 114 -22.91 20.75 12.29
N GLY A 115 -23.82 20.16 11.55
CA GLY A 115 -24.93 20.89 10.93
C GLY A 115 -24.46 22.07 10.10
N GLN A 116 -24.75 23.31 10.58
CA GLN A 116 -24.36 24.55 9.92
C GLN A 116 -22.91 25.00 10.20
N ASP A 117 -22.26 24.39 11.19
CA ASP A 117 -20.86 24.70 11.55
C ASP A 117 -19.83 23.98 10.71
N LEU A 118 -20.22 23.50 9.53
CA LEU A 118 -19.34 22.85 8.58
C LEU A 118 -18.25 23.81 8.07
N ILE A 119 -17.00 23.38 8.16
CA ILE A 119 -15.85 24.20 7.80
C ILE A 119 -15.56 24.02 6.30
N GLU A 120 -16.13 24.89 5.48
CA GLU A 120 -15.98 24.86 4.02
C GLU A 120 -14.71 25.56 3.52
N LYS A 121 -14.21 26.55 4.29
CA LYS A 121 -13.01 27.32 3.93
C LYS A 121 -12.05 27.34 5.12
N ILE A 122 -10.77 27.36 4.79
CA ILE A 122 -9.68 27.46 5.77
C ILE A 122 -8.63 28.44 5.29
N ASP A 123 -7.95 29.06 6.26
CA ASP A 123 -6.81 29.92 5.96
C ASP A 123 -5.57 29.07 5.72
N VAL A 124 -4.87 29.38 4.65
CA VAL A 124 -3.66 28.70 4.24
C VAL A 124 -2.56 29.70 3.92
N ILE A 125 -1.31 29.25 4.10
CA ILE A 125 -0.14 30.00 3.64
C ILE A 125 0.31 29.42 2.31
N VAL A 126 0.41 30.27 1.29
CA VAL A 126 0.83 29.87 -0.04
C VAL A 126 2.35 30.04 -0.14
N ALA A 127 3.08 28.93 -0.09
CA ALA A 127 4.53 28.96 -0.32
C ALA A 127 4.82 29.22 -1.81
N PRO A 128 5.87 29.97 -2.12
CA PRO A 128 6.22 30.30 -3.51
C PRO A 128 6.58 29.07 -4.34
N SER A 129 7.25 28.11 -3.72
CA SER A 129 7.63 26.84 -4.36
C SER A 129 7.74 25.70 -3.35
N ARG A 130 7.80 24.47 -3.87
CA ARG A 130 8.04 23.26 -3.05
C ARG A 130 9.42 23.32 -2.39
N ILE A 131 10.43 23.84 -3.04
CA ILE A 131 11.78 23.95 -2.50
C ILE A 131 11.82 24.87 -1.29
N GLU A 132 11.16 26.01 -1.35
CA GLU A 132 11.15 26.98 -0.24
C GLU A 132 10.42 26.46 0.99
N VAL A 133 9.31 25.72 0.80
CA VAL A 133 8.58 25.16 1.92
C VAL A 133 9.27 23.96 2.58
N GLN A 134 10.25 23.33 1.92
CA GLN A 134 10.98 22.17 2.47
C GLN A 134 11.67 22.47 3.80
N ASN A 135 12.22 23.68 3.96
CA ASN A 135 12.86 24.08 5.21
C ASN A 135 11.86 24.11 6.37
N VAL A 136 10.66 24.68 6.12
CA VAL A 136 9.56 24.68 7.10
C VAL A 136 9.13 23.27 7.45
N LEU A 137 8.97 22.40 6.45
CA LEU A 137 8.58 21.00 6.68
C LEU A 137 9.63 20.24 7.50
N PHE A 138 10.90 20.48 7.23
CA PHE A 138 11.98 19.84 7.97
C PHE A 138 11.98 20.28 9.43
N GLU A 139 11.91 21.58 9.73
CA GLU A 139 11.83 22.08 11.11
C GLU A 139 10.60 21.56 11.85
N LEU A 140 9.43 21.56 11.20
CA LEU A 140 8.18 21.11 11.84
C LEU A 140 8.18 19.61 12.15
N HIS A 141 8.84 18.80 11.33
CA HIS A 141 8.72 17.34 11.42
C HIS A 141 10.00 16.60 11.78
N ALA A 142 11.18 17.17 11.58
CA ALA A 142 12.43 16.57 12.03
C ALA A 142 12.71 16.88 13.51
N GLU A 143 12.30 18.07 13.99
CA GLU A 143 12.59 18.57 15.33
C GLU A 143 11.33 18.96 16.13
N GLY A 144 10.17 19.06 15.48
CA GLY A 144 8.91 19.53 16.06
C GLY A 144 8.13 18.48 16.86
N LYS A 145 6.93 18.89 17.33
CA LYS A 145 6.04 18.07 18.18
C LYS A 145 5.46 16.82 17.50
N LEU A 146 5.33 16.80 16.18
CA LEU A 146 4.81 15.70 15.38
C LEU A 146 5.89 15.22 14.40
N GLN A 147 6.96 14.68 14.96
CA GLN A 147 8.10 14.21 14.19
C GLN A 147 7.71 13.15 13.17
N TRP A 148 8.36 13.19 12.03
CA TRP A 148 8.39 12.06 11.13
C TRP A 148 9.11 10.88 11.79
N ASN A 149 8.64 9.67 11.53
CA ASN A 149 9.46 8.51 11.83
C ASN A 149 10.69 8.48 10.89
N ARG A 150 11.65 7.60 11.18
CA ARG A 150 12.91 7.51 10.42
C ARG A 150 12.69 7.28 8.93
N GLN A 151 11.77 6.40 8.55
CA GLN A 151 11.46 6.11 7.14
C GLN A 151 10.88 7.34 6.43
N GLN A 152 9.96 8.06 7.07
CA GLN A 152 9.38 9.29 6.54
C GLN A 152 10.42 10.39 6.35
N LYS A 153 11.34 10.55 7.32
CA LYS A 153 12.46 11.49 7.23
C LYS A 153 13.40 11.10 6.08
N ASN A 154 13.76 9.83 5.97
CA ASN A 154 14.62 9.31 4.91
C ASN A 154 14.01 9.52 3.52
N GLN A 155 12.72 9.22 3.37
CA GLN A 155 11.98 9.44 2.12
C GLN A 155 11.96 10.92 1.73
N PHE A 156 11.71 11.82 2.69
CA PHE A 156 11.73 13.25 2.44
C PHE A 156 13.10 13.71 1.95
N ILE A 157 14.18 13.33 2.64
CA ILE A 157 15.56 13.69 2.27
C ILE A 157 15.93 13.15 0.89
N ALA A 158 15.62 11.88 0.61
CA ALA A 158 15.88 11.27 -0.69
C ALA A 158 15.11 11.96 -1.84
N SER A 159 13.87 12.40 -1.58
CA SER A 159 13.06 13.12 -2.58
C SER A 159 13.65 14.47 -2.95
N ILE A 160 14.36 15.12 -2.03
CA ILE A 160 15.06 16.40 -2.28
C ILE A 160 16.24 16.18 -3.24
N GLY A 161 17.12 15.21 -2.91
CA GLY A 161 18.31 14.93 -3.72
C GLY A 161 18.00 14.55 -5.17
N VAL A 162 16.77 14.07 -5.44
CA VAL A 162 16.33 13.71 -6.80
C VAL A 162 15.66 14.85 -7.53
N ASN A 163 14.95 15.71 -6.82
CA ASN A 163 14.18 16.83 -7.39
C ASN A 163 14.99 18.14 -7.46
N SER A 164 16.12 18.21 -6.76
CA SER A 164 17.08 19.31 -6.82
C SER A 164 18.42 18.80 -7.35
N ASN A 165 19.17 19.66 -8.00
CA ASN A 165 20.56 19.37 -8.37
C ASN A 165 21.54 19.66 -7.20
N GLU A 166 21.03 19.70 -5.96
CA GLU A 166 21.83 19.98 -4.77
C GLU A 166 22.69 18.77 -4.40
N SER A 167 23.94 19.04 -4.00
CA SER A 167 24.83 18.03 -3.42
C SER A 167 24.39 17.66 -1.98
N ILE A 168 24.91 16.55 -1.46
CA ILE A 168 24.69 16.14 -0.07
C ILE A 168 25.12 17.24 0.91
N GLU A 169 26.23 17.91 0.62
CA GLU A 169 26.79 18.99 1.41
C GLU A 169 25.87 20.22 1.41
N GLU A 170 25.30 20.57 0.26
CA GLU A 170 24.36 21.68 0.13
C GLU A 170 23.06 21.41 0.87
N ILE A 171 22.52 20.19 0.75
CA ILE A 171 21.33 19.77 1.49
C ILE A 171 21.60 19.78 3.01
N ALA A 172 22.76 19.26 3.43
CA ALA A 172 23.17 19.23 4.83
C ALA A 172 23.31 20.64 5.41
N ALA A 173 23.96 21.53 4.67
CA ALA A 173 24.11 22.94 5.05
C ALA A 173 22.76 23.66 5.15
N ARG A 174 21.83 23.36 4.21
CA ARG A 174 20.49 23.96 4.20
C ARG A 174 19.65 23.57 5.41
N PHE A 175 19.76 22.31 5.86
CA PHE A 175 19.01 21.80 7.02
C PHE A 175 19.80 21.87 8.33
N ASN A 176 21.00 22.42 8.32
CA ASN A 176 21.90 22.51 9.48
C ASN A 176 22.13 21.15 10.16
N VAL A 177 22.36 20.11 9.35
CA VAL A 177 22.68 18.75 9.79
C VAL A 177 24.02 18.30 9.22
N LYS A 178 24.56 17.18 9.72
CA LYS A 178 25.82 16.64 9.20
C LYS A 178 25.60 16.01 7.81
N PRO A 179 26.55 16.15 6.86
CA PRO A 179 26.49 15.46 5.57
C PRO A 179 26.29 13.94 5.69
N SER A 180 26.89 13.32 6.71
CA SER A 180 26.72 11.90 6.99
C SER A 180 25.25 11.52 7.29
N GLU A 181 24.48 12.39 7.95
CA GLU A 181 23.06 12.12 8.22
C GLU A 181 22.21 12.12 6.95
N ILE A 182 22.54 13.02 6.01
CA ILE A 182 21.89 13.04 4.68
C ILE A 182 22.27 11.79 3.89
N GLN A 183 23.55 11.42 3.89
CA GLN A 183 24.05 10.23 3.21
C GLN A 183 23.40 8.94 3.75
N ASP A 184 23.34 8.79 5.08
CA ASP A 184 22.69 7.64 5.73
C ASP A 184 21.21 7.58 5.40
N ALA A 185 20.49 8.71 5.43
CA ALA A 185 19.08 8.77 5.12
C ALA A 185 18.77 8.36 3.67
N VAL A 186 19.58 8.84 2.72
CA VAL A 186 19.45 8.46 1.30
C VAL A 186 19.76 6.98 1.12
N GLN A 187 20.82 6.47 1.73
CA GLN A 187 21.21 5.07 1.63
C GLN A 187 20.12 4.13 2.22
N GLU A 188 19.59 4.46 3.39
CA GLU A 188 18.51 3.70 4.02
C GLU A 188 17.25 3.66 3.16
N TYR A 189 16.90 4.80 2.54
CA TYR A 189 15.77 4.85 1.62
C TYR A 189 15.96 3.92 0.40
N TYR A 190 17.16 3.89 -0.18
CA TYR A 190 17.47 3.03 -1.33
C TYR A 190 17.45 1.55 -0.94
N LEU A 191 18.00 1.20 0.22
CA LEU A 191 17.95 -0.17 0.74
C LEU A 191 16.50 -0.63 0.97
N GLU A 192 15.70 0.19 1.62
CA GLU A 192 14.29 -0.13 1.88
C GLU A 192 13.50 -0.33 0.56
N ARG A 193 13.79 0.48 -0.45
CA ARG A 193 13.21 0.28 -1.79
C ARG A 193 13.70 -1.01 -2.46
N TYR A 194 14.93 -1.41 -2.20
CA TYR A 194 15.49 -2.65 -2.72
C TYR A 194 14.87 -3.89 -2.09
N PHE A 195 14.30 -3.80 -0.89
CA PHE A 195 13.64 -4.94 -0.24
C PHE A 195 12.53 -5.55 -1.10
N THR A 196 11.83 -4.76 -1.88
CA THR A 196 10.77 -5.24 -2.79
C THR A 196 11.30 -6.09 -3.94
N GLU A 197 12.60 -6.04 -4.24
CA GLU A 197 13.26 -6.85 -5.27
C GLU A 197 13.73 -8.22 -4.73
N LEU A 198 13.79 -8.38 -3.40
CA LEU A 198 14.41 -9.53 -2.76
C LEU A 198 13.54 -10.80 -2.75
N LYS A 199 12.28 -10.74 -3.22
CA LYS A 199 11.34 -11.88 -3.18
C LYS A 199 11.30 -12.56 -1.80
N LEU A 200 11.13 -11.77 -0.75
CA LEU A 200 11.00 -12.26 0.62
C LEU A 200 9.67 -13.02 0.80
N PRO A 201 9.59 -13.94 1.78
CA PRO A 201 8.30 -14.46 2.23
C PRO A 201 7.36 -13.31 2.61
N THR A 202 6.08 -13.42 2.28
CA THR A 202 5.11 -12.32 2.40
C THR A 202 5.03 -11.75 3.82
N ASP A 203 5.06 -12.61 4.84
CA ASP A 203 5.00 -12.20 6.25
C ASP A 203 6.29 -11.46 6.71
N ILE A 204 7.43 -11.79 6.12
CA ILE A 204 8.71 -11.11 6.36
C ILE A 204 8.74 -9.78 5.61
N GLU A 205 8.29 -9.75 4.35
CA GLU A 205 8.24 -8.53 3.55
C GLU A 205 7.33 -7.47 4.21
N GLU A 206 6.14 -7.84 4.65
CA GLU A 206 5.23 -6.94 5.36
C GLU A 206 5.87 -6.34 6.62
N LYS A 207 6.61 -7.15 7.40
CA LYS A 207 7.31 -6.67 8.59
C LYS A 207 8.53 -5.82 8.24
N ALA A 208 9.25 -6.15 7.17
CA ALA A 208 10.43 -5.40 6.71
C ALA A 208 10.05 -4.01 6.15
N LEU A 209 8.88 -3.90 5.52
CA LEU A 209 8.34 -2.64 5.02
C LEU A 209 7.57 -1.84 6.08
N ASN A 210 7.40 -2.39 7.28
CA ASN A 210 6.72 -1.71 8.38
C ASN A 210 7.58 -0.61 8.99
N VAL A 211 6.94 0.46 9.46
CA VAL A 211 7.59 1.62 10.11
C VAL A 211 8.42 1.26 11.35
N ASN A 212 8.19 0.08 11.94
CA ASN A 212 8.91 -0.43 13.09
C ASN A 212 10.08 -1.34 12.72
N PHE A 213 10.38 -1.52 11.44
CA PHE A 213 11.53 -2.32 11.02
C PHE A 213 12.83 -1.72 11.52
N GLY A 214 13.76 -2.56 11.94
CA GLY A 214 15.06 -2.17 12.46
C GLY A 214 16.03 -1.64 11.40
N ILE A 215 15.64 -0.66 10.59
CA ILE A 215 16.47 -0.12 9.49
C ILE A 215 17.83 0.38 9.97
N SER A 216 17.94 0.85 11.21
CA SER A 216 19.22 1.27 11.80
C SER A 216 20.21 0.11 11.98
N ILE A 217 19.70 -1.11 12.22
CA ILE A 217 20.54 -2.31 12.32
C ILE A 217 21.02 -2.71 10.93
N MET A 218 20.10 -2.67 9.94
CA MET A 218 20.45 -2.88 8.54
C MET A 218 21.51 -1.88 8.08
N SER A 219 21.35 -0.60 8.40
CA SER A 219 22.31 0.45 8.08
C SER A 219 23.69 0.17 8.67
N ARG A 220 23.78 -0.31 9.92
CA ARG A 220 25.06 -0.71 10.53
C ARG A 220 25.73 -1.86 9.79
N LEU A 221 24.96 -2.89 9.40
CA LEU A 221 25.49 -4.04 8.67
C LEU A 221 26.09 -3.62 7.33
N VAL A 222 25.36 -2.86 6.53
CA VAL A 222 25.82 -2.46 5.18
C VAL A 222 26.87 -1.36 5.22
N ASN A 223 26.96 -0.58 6.29
CA ASN A 223 28.00 0.44 6.49
C ASN A 223 29.28 -0.10 7.11
N CYS A 224 29.26 -1.35 7.59
CA CYS A 224 30.48 -1.99 8.09
C CYS A 224 31.54 -2.05 6.98
N SER A 225 32.79 -1.69 7.32
CA SER A 225 33.92 -1.72 6.37
C SER A 225 34.13 -3.11 5.78
N PHE A 226 33.97 -4.14 6.59
CA PHE A 226 34.04 -5.54 6.17
C PHE A 226 32.97 -5.86 5.10
N PHE A 227 31.71 -5.48 5.32
CA PHE A 227 30.65 -5.69 4.33
C PHE A 227 30.95 -4.97 3.02
N LYS A 228 31.39 -3.70 3.10
CA LYS A 228 31.73 -2.90 1.91
C LYS A 228 32.91 -3.49 1.13
N SER A 229 33.95 -3.96 1.83
CA SER A 229 35.10 -4.62 1.19
C SER A 229 34.72 -5.95 0.55
N LEU A 230 33.83 -6.70 1.19
CA LEU A 230 33.36 -8.02 0.73
C LEU A 230 32.45 -7.90 -0.50
N THR A 231 31.53 -6.93 -0.51
CA THR A 231 30.45 -6.83 -1.51
C THR A 231 30.69 -5.75 -2.57
N GLY A 232 31.62 -4.83 -2.34
CA GLY A 232 31.74 -3.61 -3.16
C GLY A 232 30.52 -2.69 -3.07
N PHE A 233 29.69 -2.84 -2.02
CA PHE A 233 28.47 -2.06 -1.85
C PHE A 233 28.73 -0.57 -1.80
N LYS A 234 28.06 0.17 -2.68
CA LYS A 234 28.11 1.63 -2.74
C LYS A 234 26.81 2.23 -3.29
N LEU A 235 26.58 3.49 -2.94
CA LEU A 235 25.53 4.30 -3.52
C LEU A 235 26.20 5.46 -4.29
N GLU A 236 26.18 5.40 -5.61
CA GLU A 236 26.76 6.40 -6.47
C GLU A 236 25.79 6.85 -7.55
N LYS A 237 25.75 8.16 -7.82
CA LYS A 237 24.91 8.75 -8.88
C LYS A 237 23.44 8.29 -8.86
N GLY A 238 22.90 8.14 -7.66
CA GLY A 238 21.51 7.70 -7.48
C GLY A 238 21.26 6.23 -7.80
N LYS A 239 22.29 5.39 -7.71
CA LYS A 239 22.21 3.94 -7.93
C LYS A 239 22.89 3.16 -6.82
N LEU A 240 22.26 2.09 -6.40
CA LEU A 240 22.85 1.10 -5.49
C LEU A 240 23.59 0.07 -6.34
N GLN A 241 24.90 -0.11 -6.07
CA GLN A 241 25.77 -0.97 -6.86
C GLN A 241 26.59 -1.91 -5.97
N THR A 242 26.93 -3.08 -6.53
CA THR A 242 27.79 -4.08 -5.87
C THR A 242 28.82 -4.62 -6.86
N ALA A 243 29.91 -5.19 -6.32
CA ALA A 243 30.94 -5.90 -7.09
C ALA A 243 30.71 -7.44 -7.09
N ILE A 244 29.89 -7.96 -6.18
CA ILE A 244 29.51 -9.37 -6.14
C ILE A 244 28.24 -9.61 -6.95
N SER A 245 27.97 -10.89 -7.29
CA SER A 245 26.74 -11.24 -8.00
C SER A 245 25.49 -10.85 -7.23
N LYS A 246 24.43 -10.52 -7.98
CA LYS A 246 23.12 -10.18 -7.41
C LYS A 246 22.60 -11.29 -6.48
N TYR A 247 22.82 -12.55 -6.85
CA TYR A 247 22.44 -13.69 -6.02
C TYR A 247 23.09 -13.65 -4.63
N LYS A 248 24.42 -13.44 -4.56
CA LYS A 248 25.16 -13.37 -3.28
C LYS A 248 24.72 -12.18 -2.44
N PHE A 249 24.50 -11.02 -3.07
CA PHE A 249 24.03 -9.82 -2.39
C PHE A 249 22.60 -9.99 -1.85
N ASP A 250 21.68 -10.51 -2.67
CA ASP A 250 20.31 -10.79 -2.28
C ASP A 250 20.25 -11.80 -1.13
N TYR A 251 21.09 -12.84 -1.15
CA TYR A 251 21.19 -13.82 -0.07
C TYR A 251 21.57 -13.17 1.25
N LEU A 252 22.59 -12.31 1.25
CA LEU A 252 23.01 -11.58 2.45
C LEU A 252 21.87 -10.71 3.00
N LEU A 253 21.26 -9.88 2.15
CA LEU A 253 20.20 -8.97 2.59
C LEU A 253 18.96 -9.72 3.08
N ARG A 254 18.55 -10.80 2.42
CA ARG A 254 17.44 -11.65 2.87
C ARG A 254 17.67 -12.20 4.27
N ASN A 255 18.85 -12.77 4.54
CA ASN A 255 19.18 -13.29 5.86
C ASN A 255 19.21 -12.17 6.90
N PHE A 256 19.78 -11.00 6.59
CA PHE A 256 19.77 -9.88 7.52
C PHE A 256 18.35 -9.44 7.86
N ILE A 257 17.46 -9.34 6.87
CA ILE A 257 16.06 -8.94 7.08
C ILE A 257 15.33 -9.98 7.93
N ILE A 258 15.47 -11.27 7.60
CA ILE A 258 14.84 -12.37 8.34
C ILE A 258 15.27 -12.35 9.80
N ASP A 259 16.58 -12.24 10.06
CA ASP A 259 17.12 -12.24 11.42
C ASP A 259 16.73 -10.99 12.22
N ILE A 260 16.59 -9.82 11.57
CA ILE A 260 16.05 -8.59 12.20
C ILE A 260 14.58 -8.76 12.54
N VAL A 261 13.76 -9.26 11.60
CA VAL A 261 12.32 -9.47 11.80
C VAL A 261 12.05 -10.49 12.92
N ASN A 262 12.84 -11.57 12.96
CA ASN A 262 12.72 -12.62 13.96
C ASN A 262 13.39 -12.25 15.30
N LYS A 263 14.02 -11.06 15.40
CA LYS A 263 14.77 -10.60 16.59
C LYS A 263 15.95 -11.50 16.96
N GLU A 264 16.49 -12.24 16.00
CA GLU A 264 17.74 -13.00 16.16
C GLU A 264 18.92 -12.06 16.32
N ILE A 265 18.88 -10.91 15.64
CA ILE A 265 19.83 -9.80 15.79
C ILE A 265 19.11 -8.50 16.15
N ASP A 266 19.77 -7.70 16.98
CA ASP A 266 19.32 -6.37 17.39
C ASP A 266 20.52 -5.45 17.67
N SER A 267 20.24 -4.18 18.01
CA SER A 267 21.28 -3.18 18.29
C SER A 267 22.14 -3.51 19.54
N ARG A 268 21.70 -4.41 20.40
CA ARG A 268 22.45 -4.84 21.59
C ARG A 268 23.38 -6.01 21.27
N LYS A 269 22.89 -6.98 20.48
CA LYS A 269 23.67 -8.15 20.04
C LYS A 269 24.76 -7.76 19.04
N LEU A 270 24.51 -6.79 18.18
CA LEU A 270 25.45 -6.28 17.17
C LEU A 270 25.93 -4.86 17.52
N ASN A 271 26.45 -4.67 18.74
CA ASN A 271 26.91 -3.35 19.19
C ASN A 271 28.37 -3.06 18.87
N LYS A 272 29.23 -4.08 18.69
CA LYS A 272 30.64 -3.96 18.38
C LYS A 272 30.91 -4.34 16.92
N THR A 273 31.88 -3.67 16.29
CA THR A 273 32.30 -3.95 14.90
C THR A 273 32.66 -5.43 14.70
N VAL A 274 33.40 -6.02 15.66
CA VAL A 274 33.80 -7.44 15.61
C VAL A 274 32.60 -8.39 15.60
N ASP A 275 31.51 -8.06 16.33
CA ASP A 275 30.30 -8.90 16.34
C ASP A 275 29.57 -8.82 15.01
N ILE A 276 29.55 -7.62 14.40
CA ILE A 276 28.99 -7.39 13.06
C ILE A 276 29.79 -8.17 12.00
N GLU A 277 31.12 -8.08 12.03
CA GLU A 277 32.00 -8.79 11.08
C GLU A 277 31.81 -10.31 11.17
N LYS A 278 31.84 -10.88 12.39
CA LYS A 278 31.59 -12.31 12.61
C LYS A 278 30.21 -12.76 12.12
N TYR A 279 29.19 -11.91 12.32
CA TYR A 279 27.85 -12.22 11.86
C TYR A 279 27.78 -12.24 10.34
N ILE A 280 28.35 -11.24 9.67
CA ILE A 280 28.39 -11.15 8.19
C ILE A 280 29.18 -12.34 7.62
N GLN A 281 30.35 -12.63 8.18
CA GLN A 281 31.20 -13.77 7.77
C GLN A 281 30.42 -15.08 7.84
N ARG A 282 29.73 -15.34 8.95
CA ARG A 282 28.91 -16.56 9.16
C ARG A 282 27.81 -16.73 8.10
N ILE A 283 27.18 -15.63 7.67
CA ILE A 283 26.15 -15.69 6.63
C ILE A 283 26.79 -15.90 5.26
N TYR A 284 27.90 -15.21 5.00
CA TYR A 284 28.59 -15.29 3.71
C TYR A 284 29.15 -16.70 3.42
N GLU A 285 29.69 -17.39 4.45
CA GLU A 285 30.22 -18.76 4.33
C GLU A 285 29.15 -19.81 3.99
N LYS A 286 27.89 -19.48 4.14
CA LYS A 286 26.77 -20.37 3.79
C LYS A 286 26.30 -20.21 2.36
N ILE A 287 26.84 -19.25 1.62
CA ILE A 287 26.44 -19.01 0.24
C ILE A 287 27.04 -20.11 -0.65
N SER A 288 26.19 -20.82 -1.38
CA SER A 288 26.64 -21.73 -2.43
C SER A 288 27.29 -20.97 -3.57
N ASP A 289 28.33 -21.52 -4.18
CA ASP A 289 29.00 -20.93 -5.35
C ASP A 289 28.15 -21.12 -6.63
N GLU A 290 26.95 -20.59 -6.63
CA GLU A 290 26.20 -20.46 -7.88
C GLU A 290 26.76 -19.24 -8.63
N GLU A 291 27.36 -19.48 -9.78
CA GLU A 291 27.88 -18.45 -10.68
C GLU A 291 26.72 -17.76 -11.38
N SER A 292 26.50 -16.51 -11.05
CA SER A 292 25.74 -15.58 -11.89
C SER A 292 26.58 -14.33 -12.11
N ASP A 293 26.72 -13.91 -13.36
CA ASP A 293 27.49 -12.70 -13.73
C ASP A 293 26.73 -11.39 -13.48
N GLU A 294 25.45 -11.48 -13.10
CA GLU A 294 24.58 -10.32 -12.87
C GLU A 294 24.92 -9.64 -11.55
N THR A 295 25.43 -8.41 -11.60
CA THR A 295 25.66 -7.55 -10.43
C THR A 295 24.44 -6.67 -10.15
N VAL A 296 24.36 -6.11 -8.93
CA VAL A 296 23.29 -5.17 -8.58
C VAL A 296 23.61 -3.81 -9.18
N ASP A 297 22.69 -3.28 -9.98
CA ASP A 297 22.61 -1.88 -10.43
C ASP A 297 21.16 -1.42 -10.27
N PHE A 298 20.80 -0.92 -9.09
CA PHE A 298 19.44 -0.59 -8.73
C PHE A 298 19.23 0.91 -8.53
N SER A 299 18.27 1.48 -9.24
CA SER A 299 17.79 2.85 -9.05
C SER A 299 16.29 2.82 -8.72
N PRO A 300 15.87 3.23 -7.52
CA PRO A 300 14.44 3.27 -7.20
C PRO A 300 13.74 4.26 -8.13
N LYS A 301 12.56 3.88 -8.62
CA LYS A 301 11.69 4.80 -9.35
C LYS A 301 11.19 5.87 -8.39
N ILE A 302 11.78 7.05 -8.45
CA ILE A 302 11.34 8.19 -7.67
C ILE A 302 10.16 8.83 -8.40
N ILE A 303 9.08 9.04 -7.66
CA ILE A 303 7.86 9.65 -8.18
C ILE A 303 8.18 11.12 -8.45
N LYS A 304 8.56 11.43 -9.70
CA LYS A 304 8.63 12.82 -10.16
C LYS A 304 7.20 13.31 -10.34
N SER A 305 6.88 14.50 -9.82
CA SER A 305 5.69 15.22 -10.23
C SER A 305 5.79 15.46 -11.73
N GLN A 306 5.07 14.65 -12.53
CA GLN A 306 5.04 14.86 -13.97
C GLN A 306 4.34 16.17 -14.26
N SER A 307 5.10 17.17 -14.68
CA SER A 307 4.57 18.22 -15.53
C SER A 307 4.12 17.58 -16.84
N VAL A 308 2.81 17.43 -16.98
CA VAL A 308 2.20 16.79 -18.15
C VAL A 308 2.46 17.65 -19.38
N ASN A 309 3.47 17.32 -20.17
CA ASN A 309 3.49 17.58 -21.59
C ASN A 309 2.97 16.32 -22.29
N ALA A 310 1.71 16.41 -22.69
CA ALA A 310 1.06 15.37 -23.49
C ALA A 310 1.69 15.33 -24.89
N LYS A 311 2.49 14.31 -25.16
CA LYS A 311 2.64 13.76 -26.49
C LYS A 311 2.45 12.26 -26.39
N SER A 312 1.39 11.82 -27.07
CA SER A 312 1.00 10.42 -27.24
C SER A 312 2.16 9.59 -27.83
N GLN A 313 2.64 8.62 -27.08
CA GLN A 313 3.36 7.47 -27.63
C GLN A 313 2.80 6.21 -27.01
N SER A 314 2.57 5.23 -27.85
CA SER A 314 1.95 3.95 -27.64
C SER A 314 2.56 3.19 -26.47
N VAL A 315 1.72 2.90 -25.48
CA VAL A 315 2.06 2.15 -24.25
C VAL A 315 1.98 0.66 -24.54
N SER A 316 3.10 -0.03 -24.43
CA SER A 316 3.12 -1.49 -24.27
C SER A 316 2.36 -1.86 -22.99
N LYS A 317 1.41 -2.80 -23.09
CA LYS A 317 0.56 -3.27 -22.00
C LYS A 317 1.39 -3.86 -20.86
N SER A 318 1.69 -3.07 -19.81
CA SER A 318 2.15 -3.59 -18.53
C SER A 318 0.98 -4.31 -17.83
N LYS A 319 1.22 -5.50 -17.31
CA LYS A 319 0.24 -6.25 -16.51
C LYS A 319 -0.25 -5.36 -15.36
N LYS A 320 -1.53 -5.00 -15.37
CA LYS A 320 -2.19 -4.27 -14.27
C LYS A 320 -2.13 -5.14 -13.02
N THR A 321 -1.41 -4.71 -11.99
CA THR A 321 -1.47 -5.34 -10.66
C THR A 321 -2.85 -5.06 -10.08
N VAL A 322 -3.62 -6.10 -9.83
CA VAL A 322 -4.96 -6.00 -9.23
C VAL A 322 -4.79 -5.63 -7.76
N LYS A 323 -5.33 -4.48 -7.36
CA LYS A 323 -5.19 -3.93 -6.00
C LYS A 323 -6.32 -4.32 -5.06
N PHE A 324 -7.51 -4.52 -5.59
CA PHE A 324 -8.72 -4.86 -4.86
C PHE A 324 -9.07 -6.32 -5.12
N LEU A 325 -9.82 -6.93 -4.21
CA LEU A 325 -10.30 -8.29 -4.39
C LEU A 325 -11.15 -8.38 -5.65
N ILE A 326 -12.04 -7.43 -5.86
CA ILE A 326 -12.88 -7.29 -7.05
C ILE A 326 -12.54 -5.97 -7.75
N PRO A 327 -12.41 -5.92 -9.09
CA PRO A 327 -12.19 -4.69 -9.83
C PRO A 327 -13.31 -3.67 -9.61
N ARG A 328 -12.96 -2.42 -9.32
CA ARG A 328 -13.92 -1.34 -9.04
C ARG A 328 -14.64 -0.81 -10.26
N GLU A 329 -14.08 -1.04 -11.43
CA GLU A 329 -14.62 -0.54 -12.70
C GLU A 329 -15.85 -1.31 -13.17
N LYS A 330 -16.08 -2.50 -12.63
CA LYS A 330 -17.24 -3.33 -12.98
C LYS A 330 -18.36 -3.14 -11.97
N GLN A 331 -19.58 -2.94 -12.48
CA GLN A 331 -20.79 -2.92 -11.68
C GLN A 331 -21.52 -4.27 -11.85
N TYR A 332 -21.95 -4.85 -10.74
CA TYR A 332 -22.68 -6.10 -10.72
C TYR A 332 -24.05 -5.87 -10.06
N GLN A 333 -25.10 -6.28 -10.74
CA GLN A 333 -26.48 -6.28 -10.22
C GLN A 333 -27.05 -7.69 -10.34
N THR A 334 -26.93 -8.46 -9.28
CA THR A 334 -27.31 -9.87 -9.27
C THR A 334 -28.79 -10.07 -8.95
N GLY A 335 -29.51 -9.00 -8.57
CA GLY A 335 -30.88 -9.06 -8.09
C GLY A 335 -31.00 -9.70 -6.69
N LEU A 336 -29.89 -9.94 -5.99
CA LEU A 336 -29.86 -10.37 -4.60
C LEU A 336 -29.12 -9.33 -3.76
N HIS A 337 -29.87 -8.48 -3.07
CA HIS A 337 -29.33 -7.33 -2.32
C HIS A 337 -28.14 -7.67 -1.42
N LYS A 338 -28.17 -8.81 -0.71
CA LYS A 338 -27.05 -9.24 0.14
C LYS A 338 -25.79 -9.54 -0.66
N LEU A 339 -25.93 -10.17 -1.84
CA LEU A 339 -24.80 -10.48 -2.71
C LEU A 339 -24.20 -9.20 -3.30
N ASP A 340 -25.04 -8.27 -3.75
CA ASP A 340 -24.61 -6.98 -4.29
C ASP A 340 -23.81 -6.18 -3.24
N LEU A 341 -24.29 -6.13 -1.98
CA LEU A 341 -23.56 -5.50 -0.87
C LEU A 341 -22.18 -6.14 -0.60
N LEU A 342 -22.10 -7.48 -0.62
CA LEU A 342 -20.84 -8.18 -0.38
C LEU A 342 -19.85 -7.94 -1.53
N ILE A 343 -20.32 -7.82 -2.76
CA ILE A 343 -19.48 -7.46 -3.91
C ILE A 343 -18.96 -6.04 -3.77
N GLU A 344 -19.80 -5.07 -3.36
CA GLU A 344 -19.37 -3.69 -3.07
C GLU A 344 -18.33 -3.63 -1.94
N GLU A 345 -18.54 -4.39 -0.86
CA GLU A 345 -17.54 -4.51 0.20
C GLU A 345 -16.21 -5.05 -0.32
N ALA A 346 -16.24 -6.10 -1.14
CA ALA A 346 -15.06 -6.69 -1.76
C ALA A 346 -14.34 -5.73 -2.72
N GLN A 347 -15.09 -4.89 -3.44
CA GLN A 347 -14.55 -3.82 -4.29
C GLN A 347 -13.85 -2.71 -3.49
N SER A 348 -14.23 -2.53 -2.21
CA SER A 348 -13.59 -1.56 -1.32
C SER A 348 -12.35 -2.13 -0.61
N MET A 349 -12.17 -3.45 -0.62
CA MET A 349 -11.18 -4.17 0.17
C MET A 349 -9.84 -4.25 -0.54
N LEU A 350 -8.80 -3.70 0.10
CA LEU A 350 -7.42 -3.81 -0.39
C LEU A 350 -6.91 -5.24 -0.17
N LEU A 351 -6.66 -5.95 -1.26
CA LEU A 351 -6.28 -7.36 -1.25
C LEU A 351 -4.97 -7.62 -0.50
N ASP A 352 -4.00 -6.70 -0.61
CA ASP A 352 -2.71 -6.83 0.06
C ASP A 352 -2.79 -6.69 1.60
N VAL A 353 -3.79 -5.94 2.08
CA VAL A 353 -3.96 -5.63 3.51
C VAL A 353 -4.89 -6.61 4.21
N HIS A 354 -5.94 -7.08 3.52
CA HIS A 354 -7.03 -7.84 4.13
C HIS A 354 -7.16 -9.26 3.57
N LYS A 355 -6.05 -9.98 3.35
CA LYS A 355 -6.03 -11.28 2.68
C LYS A 355 -6.99 -12.30 3.31
N THR A 356 -6.97 -12.46 4.64
CA THR A 356 -7.85 -13.40 5.35
C THR A 356 -9.31 -12.99 5.24
N ALA A 357 -9.64 -11.73 5.46
CA ALA A 357 -11.00 -11.23 5.29
C ALA A 357 -11.47 -11.34 3.83
N SER A 358 -10.57 -11.11 2.87
CA SER A 358 -10.83 -11.31 1.44
C SER A 358 -11.14 -12.75 1.09
N ALA A 359 -10.44 -13.71 1.68
CA ALA A 359 -10.72 -15.15 1.48
C ALA A 359 -12.10 -15.55 1.99
N LEU A 360 -12.46 -15.10 3.20
CA LEU A 360 -13.78 -15.35 3.79
C LEU A 360 -14.90 -14.71 2.96
N LEU A 361 -14.69 -13.46 2.54
CA LEU A 361 -15.67 -12.73 1.75
C LEU A 361 -15.85 -13.35 0.36
N LEU A 362 -14.77 -13.71 -0.32
CA LEU A 362 -14.79 -14.37 -1.62
C LEU A 362 -15.50 -15.72 -1.56
N ARG A 363 -15.25 -16.51 -0.50
CA ARG A 363 -15.94 -17.75 -0.27
C ARG A 363 -17.45 -17.55 -0.08
N THR A 364 -17.84 -16.54 0.69
CA THR A 364 -19.26 -16.21 0.91
C THR A 364 -19.92 -15.71 -0.38
N ILE A 365 -19.23 -14.89 -1.16
CA ILE A 365 -19.71 -14.44 -2.48
C ILE A 365 -19.92 -15.64 -3.41
N LEU A 366 -18.93 -16.55 -3.50
CA LEU A 366 -19.05 -17.76 -4.33
C LEU A 366 -20.23 -18.64 -3.91
N GLU A 367 -20.45 -18.79 -2.60
CA GLU A 367 -21.57 -19.58 -2.06
C GLU A 367 -22.94 -18.97 -2.43
N LEU A 368 -23.10 -17.67 -2.21
CA LEU A 368 -24.36 -16.98 -2.53
C LEU A 368 -24.61 -16.90 -4.03
N THR A 369 -23.55 -16.67 -4.83
CA THR A 369 -23.62 -16.67 -6.30
C THR A 369 -24.07 -18.04 -6.82
N THR A 370 -23.49 -19.12 -6.29
CA THR A 370 -23.88 -20.49 -6.66
C THR A 370 -25.36 -20.74 -6.40
N VAL A 371 -25.88 -20.35 -5.24
CA VAL A 371 -27.30 -20.48 -4.90
C VAL A 371 -28.17 -19.61 -5.82
N ARG A 372 -27.71 -18.38 -6.12
CA ARG A 372 -28.45 -17.47 -7.01
C ARG A 372 -28.54 -18.00 -8.44
N VAL A 373 -27.50 -18.67 -8.96
CA VAL A 373 -27.57 -19.33 -10.28
C VAL A 373 -28.65 -20.41 -10.32
N PHE A 374 -28.83 -21.19 -9.26
CA PHE A 374 -29.98 -22.14 -9.18
C PHE A 374 -31.31 -21.41 -9.15
N ASP A 375 -31.42 -20.32 -8.42
CA ASP A 375 -32.65 -19.55 -8.25
C ASP A 375 -33.12 -18.94 -9.59
N ILE A 376 -32.25 -18.25 -10.34
CA ILE A 376 -32.56 -17.66 -11.65
C ILE A 376 -32.90 -18.70 -12.73
N ASN A 377 -32.46 -19.96 -12.56
CA ASN A 377 -32.82 -21.08 -13.43
C ASN A 377 -33.99 -21.90 -12.88
N ASN A 378 -34.79 -21.37 -11.96
CA ASN A 378 -35.97 -22.03 -11.34
C ASN A 378 -35.67 -23.41 -10.75
N SER A 379 -34.42 -23.63 -10.31
CA SER A 379 -33.92 -24.94 -9.87
C SER A 379 -33.43 -24.92 -8.42
N LYS A 380 -33.90 -23.99 -7.59
CA LYS A 380 -33.45 -23.77 -6.20
C LYS A 380 -33.52 -25.02 -5.33
N LYS A 381 -34.46 -25.92 -5.60
CA LYS A 381 -34.59 -27.20 -4.88
C LYS A 381 -33.34 -28.08 -4.98
N LEU A 382 -32.55 -27.96 -6.05
CA LEU A 382 -31.32 -28.74 -6.26
C LEU A 382 -30.19 -28.37 -5.30
N CYS A 383 -30.20 -27.16 -4.77
CA CYS A 383 -29.19 -26.70 -3.80
C CYS A 383 -29.62 -26.94 -2.34
N LEU A 384 -30.77 -27.54 -2.10
CA LEU A 384 -31.29 -27.88 -0.76
C LEU A 384 -31.10 -29.36 -0.45
N ASN A 385 -30.87 -29.68 0.82
CA ASN A 385 -30.93 -31.04 1.35
C ASN A 385 -32.38 -31.42 1.71
N ASP A 386 -32.58 -32.65 2.16
CA ASP A 386 -33.90 -33.19 2.51
C ASP A 386 -34.60 -32.42 3.65
N ASN A 387 -33.82 -31.72 4.47
CA ASN A 387 -34.30 -30.88 5.57
C ASN A 387 -34.55 -29.41 5.14
N GLY A 388 -34.54 -29.12 3.85
CA GLY A 388 -34.75 -27.76 3.30
C GLY A 388 -33.60 -26.76 3.55
N ARG A 389 -32.46 -27.21 4.06
CA ARG A 389 -31.27 -26.35 4.26
C ARG A 389 -30.37 -26.37 3.03
N ILE A 390 -29.66 -25.27 2.77
CA ILE A 390 -28.69 -25.18 1.69
C ILE A 390 -27.57 -26.20 1.92
N LYS A 391 -27.24 -26.98 0.89
CA LYS A 391 -26.08 -27.88 0.87
C LYS A 391 -24.79 -27.10 0.98
N ASN A 392 -23.68 -27.76 1.36
CA ASN A 392 -22.38 -27.12 1.39
C ASN A 392 -21.94 -26.67 -0.02
N LEU A 393 -21.02 -25.73 -0.07
CA LEU A 393 -20.54 -25.11 -1.31
C LEU A 393 -20.02 -26.13 -2.33
N SER A 394 -19.24 -27.13 -1.89
CA SER A 394 -18.67 -28.17 -2.76
C SER A 394 -19.77 -28.98 -3.46
N ASN A 395 -20.78 -29.41 -2.71
CA ASN A 395 -21.91 -30.17 -3.25
C ASN A 395 -22.77 -29.34 -4.22
N ASN A 396 -22.95 -28.04 -3.91
CA ASN A 396 -23.71 -27.15 -4.79
C ASN A 396 -22.96 -26.90 -6.09
N LEU A 397 -21.66 -26.61 -6.03
CA LEU A 397 -20.82 -26.42 -7.22
C LEU A 397 -20.76 -27.71 -8.07
N SER A 398 -20.58 -28.88 -7.45
CA SER A 398 -20.64 -30.18 -8.16
C SER A 398 -22.00 -30.44 -8.83
N THR A 399 -23.09 -30.01 -8.20
CA THR A 399 -24.41 -30.11 -8.79
C THR A 399 -24.59 -29.13 -9.94
N LEU A 400 -24.07 -27.91 -9.80
CA LEU A 400 -24.09 -26.87 -10.82
C LEU A 400 -23.32 -27.29 -12.08
N THR A 401 -22.14 -27.89 -11.96
CA THR A 401 -21.32 -28.32 -13.12
C THR A 401 -21.95 -29.45 -13.93
N LYS A 402 -22.91 -30.17 -13.36
CA LYS A 402 -23.70 -31.17 -14.11
C LYS A 402 -24.74 -30.54 -15.05
N LYS A 403 -25.06 -29.25 -14.84
CA LYS A 403 -26.03 -28.48 -15.64
C LYS A 403 -25.32 -27.76 -16.78
N ARG A 404 -24.74 -28.55 -17.72
CA ARG A 404 -23.93 -28.05 -18.83
C ARG A 404 -24.66 -27.05 -19.72
N GLU A 405 -25.97 -27.21 -19.85
CA GLU A 405 -26.85 -26.35 -20.64
C GLU A 405 -26.95 -24.91 -20.12
N TRP A 406 -26.57 -24.64 -18.88
CA TRP A 406 -26.58 -23.30 -18.30
C TRP A 406 -25.31 -22.50 -18.63
N PHE A 407 -24.27 -23.18 -19.13
CA PHE A 407 -22.98 -22.58 -19.42
C PHE A 407 -22.81 -22.31 -20.91
N GLN A 408 -22.75 -21.04 -21.30
CA GLN A 408 -22.45 -20.66 -22.69
C GLN A 408 -21.00 -20.96 -23.05
N ASN A 409 -20.09 -20.86 -22.09
CA ASN A 409 -18.66 -21.11 -22.28
C ASN A 409 -18.24 -22.46 -21.69
N GLN A 410 -18.00 -23.46 -22.56
CA GLN A 410 -17.60 -24.80 -22.14
C GLN A 410 -16.16 -24.88 -21.61
N ALA A 411 -15.27 -23.96 -22.02
CA ALA A 411 -13.91 -23.87 -21.48
C ALA A 411 -13.97 -23.41 -20.00
N TYR A 412 -14.80 -22.42 -19.70
CA TYR A 412 -15.02 -22.00 -18.32
C TYR A 412 -15.59 -23.13 -17.45
N LEU A 413 -16.55 -23.89 -17.96
CA LEU A 413 -17.09 -25.05 -17.25
C LEU A 413 -15.99 -26.07 -16.90
N SER A 414 -15.07 -26.31 -17.83
CA SER A 414 -13.92 -27.20 -17.59
C SER A 414 -12.99 -26.68 -16.49
N ASP A 415 -12.72 -25.37 -16.46
CA ASP A 415 -11.92 -24.74 -15.41
C ASP A 415 -12.64 -24.79 -14.05
N LEU A 416 -13.95 -24.59 -14.02
CA LEU A 416 -14.76 -24.71 -12.80
C LEU A 416 -14.76 -26.13 -12.25
N VAL A 417 -14.89 -27.14 -13.13
CA VAL A 417 -14.79 -28.57 -12.73
C VAL A 417 -13.41 -28.85 -12.15
N ARG A 418 -12.34 -28.36 -12.76
CA ARG A 418 -10.97 -28.51 -12.25
C ARG A 418 -10.79 -27.85 -10.90
N PHE A 419 -11.29 -26.62 -10.72
CA PHE A 419 -11.27 -25.91 -9.45
C PHE A 419 -11.91 -26.69 -8.29
N ILE A 420 -13.00 -27.43 -8.58
CA ILE A 420 -13.72 -28.22 -7.57
C ILE A 420 -13.00 -29.55 -7.29
N SER A 421 -12.43 -30.20 -8.31
CA SER A 421 -11.89 -31.56 -8.26
C SER A 421 -10.40 -31.64 -7.94
N SER A 422 -9.66 -30.50 -7.96
CA SER A 422 -8.24 -30.49 -7.70
C SER A 422 -7.94 -30.90 -6.24
N ASN A 423 -7.11 -31.95 -6.12
CA ASN A 423 -6.63 -32.47 -4.85
C ASN A 423 -5.59 -31.56 -4.23
N ASN A 424 -5.29 -31.73 -2.95
CA ASN A 424 -4.42 -31.01 -2.02
C ASN A 424 -3.11 -30.37 -2.54
N SER A 425 -2.71 -30.60 -3.78
CA SER A 425 -1.49 -30.06 -4.39
C SER A 425 -1.68 -28.76 -5.16
N ASP A 426 -2.91 -28.42 -5.58
CA ASP A 426 -3.17 -27.22 -6.38
C ASP A 426 -3.64 -26.06 -5.47
N TRP A 427 -2.82 -25.03 -5.40
CA TRP A 427 -3.07 -23.81 -4.59
C TRP A 427 -4.35 -23.07 -5.00
N ASN A 428 -4.80 -23.23 -6.26
CA ASN A 428 -5.98 -22.59 -6.83
C ASN A 428 -7.19 -23.54 -6.84
N SER A 429 -7.56 -24.08 -5.69
CA SER A 429 -8.67 -25.03 -5.56
C SER A 429 -9.70 -24.58 -4.55
N LEU A 430 -10.89 -25.16 -4.64
CA LEU A 430 -11.95 -24.97 -3.63
C LEU A 430 -11.48 -25.42 -2.24
N ASP A 431 -10.66 -26.46 -2.16
CA ASP A 431 -10.09 -26.94 -0.91
C ASP A 431 -9.12 -25.94 -0.30
N SER A 432 -8.29 -25.26 -1.12
CA SER A 432 -7.43 -24.17 -0.65
C SER A 432 -8.26 -23.01 -0.07
N LEU A 433 -9.35 -22.63 -0.75
CA LEU A 433 -10.24 -21.58 -0.24
C LEU A 433 -10.92 -21.99 1.08
N ASN A 434 -11.30 -23.26 1.24
CA ASN A 434 -11.84 -23.78 2.49
C ASN A 434 -10.80 -23.80 3.62
N ARG A 435 -9.55 -24.16 3.33
CA ARG A 435 -8.44 -24.11 4.31
C ARG A 435 -8.14 -22.70 4.78
N TYR A 436 -8.27 -21.70 3.93
CA TYR A 436 -8.13 -20.29 4.34
C TYR A 436 -9.25 -19.83 5.29
N ALA A 437 -10.43 -20.42 5.17
CA ALA A 437 -11.58 -20.09 6.02
C ALA A 437 -11.60 -20.85 7.35
N HIS A 438 -11.06 -22.07 7.39
CA HIS A 438 -11.22 -23.02 8.51
C HIS A 438 -9.90 -23.60 9.02
N GLY A 439 -8.78 -23.42 8.32
CA GLY A 439 -7.47 -23.96 8.72
C GLY A 439 -6.78 -23.08 9.76
N GLU A 440 -6.12 -23.68 10.74
CA GLU A 440 -5.45 -22.96 11.84
C GLU A 440 -4.21 -22.19 11.40
N TYR A 441 -3.47 -22.68 10.38
CA TYR A 441 -2.15 -22.16 10.04
C TYR A 441 -1.99 -21.71 8.59
N THR A 442 -3.01 -21.88 7.75
CA THR A 442 -2.92 -21.54 6.32
C THR A 442 -3.39 -20.12 6.07
N LEU A 443 -2.47 -19.24 5.65
CA LEU A 443 -2.78 -17.86 5.29
C LEU A 443 -2.98 -17.73 3.77
N PRO A 444 -3.97 -16.94 3.31
CA PRO A 444 -4.24 -16.77 1.90
C PRO A 444 -3.16 -15.94 1.19
N ASP A 445 -2.80 -16.40 0.00
CA ASP A 445 -1.93 -15.66 -0.94
C ASP A 445 -2.76 -14.79 -1.89
N LYS A 446 -2.25 -13.62 -2.23
CA LYS A 446 -2.91 -12.66 -3.14
C LYS A 446 -3.22 -13.27 -4.51
N ASN A 447 -2.26 -13.97 -5.10
CA ASN A 447 -2.41 -14.53 -6.45
C ASN A 447 -3.46 -15.65 -6.46
N VAL A 448 -3.53 -16.41 -5.37
CA VAL A 448 -4.55 -17.45 -5.19
C VAL A 448 -5.94 -16.82 -5.10
N LEU A 449 -6.12 -15.77 -4.31
CA LEU A 449 -7.40 -15.06 -4.21
C LEU A 449 -7.83 -14.45 -5.54
N GLN A 450 -6.89 -13.91 -6.31
CA GLN A 450 -7.16 -13.41 -7.66
C GLN A 450 -7.56 -14.52 -8.61
N ALA A 451 -6.90 -15.68 -8.56
CA ALA A 451 -7.28 -16.83 -9.38
C ALA A 451 -8.67 -17.37 -9.02
N VAL A 452 -9.00 -17.42 -7.73
CA VAL A 452 -10.36 -17.80 -7.28
C VAL A 452 -11.39 -16.76 -7.72
N TRP A 453 -11.04 -15.47 -7.73
CA TRP A 453 -11.92 -14.43 -8.27
C TRP A 453 -12.22 -14.66 -9.76
N LEU A 454 -11.21 -14.96 -10.58
CA LEU A 454 -11.40 -15.27 -12.02
C LEU A 454 -12.32 -16.47 -12.27
N ILE A 455 -12.40 -17.41 -11.33
CA ILE A 455 -13.37 -18.53 -11.36
C ILE A 455 -14.75 -18.08 -10.88
N THR A 456 -14.83 -17.15 -9.95
CA THR A 456 -16.10 -16.69 -9.35
C THR A 456 -16.82 -15.68 -10.25
N GLU A 457 -16.09 -14.79 -10.91
CA GLU A 457 -16.64 -13.68 -11.69
C GLU A 457 -17.62 -14.11 -12.78
N PRO A 458 -17.35 -15.15 -13.62
CA PRO A 458 -18.32 -15.57 -14.63
C PRO A 458 -19.63 -16.11 -14.05
N LEU A 459 -19.62 -16.68 -12.85
CA LEU A 459 -20.86 -17.08 -12.15
C LEU A 459 -21.69 -15.86 -11.74
N ILE A 460 -21.03 -14.78 -11.30
CA ILE A 460 -21.71 -13.52 -10.98
C ILE A 460 -22.30 -12.91 -12.25
N GLU A 461 -21.55 -12.91 -13.37
CA GLU A 461 -22.04 -12.42 -14.65
C GLU A 461 -23.26 -13.21 -15.14
N MET A 462 -23.32 -14.54 -14.89
CA MET A 462 -24.52 -15.33 -15.15
C MET A 462 -25.73 -14.87 -14.34
N CYS A 463 -25.52 -14.30 -13.16
CA CYS A 463 -26.61 -13.75 -12.35
C CYS A 463 -27.07 -12.37 -12.83
N CYS A 464 -26.20 -11.59 -13.48
CA CYS A 464 -26.49 -10.25 -13.96
C CYS A 464 -27.17 -10.22 -15.36
N SER A 465 -26.98 -11.27 -16.16
CA SER A 465 -27.34 -11.28 -17.59
C SER A 465 -28.79 -11.68 -17.90
N LYS A 466 -29.60 -11.93 -16.89
CA LYS A 466 -31.04 -12.15 -17.08
C LYS A 466 -31.81 -10.94 -16.54
N ASP A 467 -32.09 -9.99 -17.44
CA ASP A 467 -33.10 -8.96 -17.20
C ASP A 467 -34.39 -9.64 -16.74
N ILE A 468 -34.91 -9.19 -15.61
CA ILE A 468 -36.20 -9.59 -15.07
C ILE A 468 -37.28 -8.87 -15.81
#